data_6f180ad3385870900b025321dc62273d
#
_entry.id   6f180ad3385870900b025321dc62273d
#
_cell.length_a   1.000
_cell.length_b   1.000
_cell.length_c   1.000
_cell.angle_alpha   90.00
_cell.angle_beta   90.00
_cell.angle_gamma   90.00
#
_symmetry.space_group_name_H-M   'P 1'
#
loop_
_entity.id
_entity.type
_entity.pdbx_description
1 polymer ?
#
loop_
_entity_poly.entity_id
_entity_poly.type
_entity_poly.pdbx_seq_one_letter_code
_entity_poly.pdbx_strand_id
1 'polypeptide(L)'
;MGQSHGAMVTAVIDQGIGFSATADLSPEGLQQAADHAYALAQLTRRTGLYADLTQDDILAKPVKTFQWQTAIEHISRNRRPWMDFLQDEANSIKSTSELVYWEVGLTEDISEHTIWIDGELISDQKFVHLMPYTVATVCVNGITQTRHLGGHSSPWCQQGGDDALERMDIQGSLACAFGDALALAKAPTCPTMRGALILMPDQMLMQIHESIGHPLELDRILGDERNYAGTSFVSLDMFGSYQYGSEHLTVRFDPGTNPETRNEFASYACDDMGSQAENKILIDQGRLVRPLGGRLSAKRAHKRGYPVDFVANARASGWDRPPIDRMANINIDPGTASFADLIRSVDHGVLMTTNVSWSIDDSRNKFQFGCELGYEIRSGKVQGLVRNPGYRGVSASFWKSLSMVGDTSTFAVLGTPNCGKGEPNQGARVGHASPACRFDDVEIFSTAS
;
A
#
# COMPACT_ATOMS: atom_id res chain seq x y z
N MET A 1 -1.34 10.86 -23.16
CA MET A 1 -1.59 9.43 -22.87
C MET A 1 -0.35 8.66 -23.24
N GLY A 2 0.24 7.92 -22.31
CA GLY A 2 1.33 6.99 -22.59
C GLY A 2 0.76 5.58 -22.75
N GLN A 3 1.35 4.78 -23.65
CA GLN A 3 1.05 3.36 -23.79
C GLN A 3 2.35 2.58 -23.68
N SER A 4 2.32 1.45 -22.98
CA SER A 4 3.43 0.51 -22.88
C SER A 4 2.88 -0.90 -23.08
N HIS A 5 3.56 -1.71 -23.90
CA HIS A 5 3.24 -3.11 -24.09
C HIS A 5 4.51 -3.93 -24.25
N GLY A 6 4.45 -5.18 -23.88
CA GLY A 6 5.57 -6.11 -23.99
C GLY A 6 5.28 -7.43 -23.31
N ALA A 7 6.26 -8.29 -23.31
CA ALA A 7 6.19 -9.60 -22.68
C ALA A 7 7.44 -9.87 -21.84
N MET A 8 7.24 -10.50 -20.69
CA MET A 8 8.30 -11.14 -19.90
C MET A 8 8.30 -12.63 -20.23
N VAL A 9 9.40 -13.14 -20.76
CA VAL A 9 9.61 -14.56 -20.94
C VAL A 9 10.40 -15.12 -19.76
N THR A 10 9.88 -16.14 -19.13
CA THR A 10 10.54 -16.85 -18.03
C THR A 10 10.91 -18.25 -18.50
N ALA A 11 12.18 -18.62 -18.40
CA ALA A 11 12.66 -19.96 -18.65
C ALA A 11 13.10 -20.63 -17.34
N VAL A 12 12.81 -21.91 -17.18
CA VAL A 12 13.22 -22.72 -16.02
C VAL A 12 13.96 -23.94 -16.48
N ILE A 13 15.18 -24.14 -15.98
CA ILE A 13 16.04 -25.30 -16.27
C ILE A 13 16.57 -25.84 -14.94
N ASP A 14 16.14 -27.03 -14.56
CA ASP A 14 16.41 -27.59 -13.23
C ASP A 14 15.98 -26.57 -12.14
N GLN A 15 16.93 -25.96 -11.43
CA GLN A 15 16.71 -24.94 -10.41
C GLN A 15 17.01 -23.52 -10.89
N GLY A 16 17.48 -23.35 -12.14
CA GLY A 16 17.79 -22.04 -12.70
C GLY A 16 16.54 -21.37 -13.26
N ILE A 17 16.41 -20.10 -13.00
CA ILE A 17 15.37 -19.23 -13.57
C ILE A 17 16.06 -18.12 -14.34
N GLY A 18 15.60 -17.89 -15.57
CA GLY A 18 15.98 -16.75 -16.38
C GLY A 18 14.77 -15.94 -16.79
N PHE A 19 14.90 -14.62 -16.74
CA PHE A 19 13.89 -13.67 -17.15
C PHE A 19 14.44 -12.83 -18.31
N SER A 20 13.64 -12.61 -19.34
CA SER A 20 13.96 -11.68 -20.42
C SER A 20 12.73 -10.99 -20.92
N ALA A 21 12.76 -9.66 -20.96
CA ALA A 21 11.66 -8.84 -21.38
C ALA A 21 11.86 -8.34 -22.82
N THR A 22 10.76 -8.17 -23.56
CA THR A 22 10.76 -7.59 -24.90
C THR A 22 9.52 -6.75 -25.14
N ALA A 23 9.70 -5.60 -25.81
CA ALA A 23 8.61 -4.82 -26.39
C ALA A 23 8.26 -5.27 -27.81
N ASP A 24 9.12 -6.08 -28.45
CA ASP A 24 8.86 -6.67 -29.77
C ASP A 24 8.08 -7.99 -29.60
N LEU A 25 6.79 -7.93 -29.86
CA LEU A 25 5.86 -9.06 -29.78
C LEU A 25 5.79 -9.87 -31.08
N SER A 26 6.67 -9.62 -32.05
CA SER A 26 6.81 -10.49 -33.21
C SER A 26 7.31 -11.88 -32.82
N PRO A 27 7.09 -12.94 -33.63
CA PRO A 27 7.66 -14.25 -33.38
C PRO A 27 9.17 -14.22 -33.16
N GLU A 28 9.87 -13.38 -33.89
CA GLU A 28 11.34 -13.21 -33.82
C GLU A 28 11.76 -12.55 -32.51
N GLY A 29 11.06 -11.48 -32.08
CA GLY A 29 11.34 -10.79 -30.83
C GLY A 29 11.05 -11.66 -29.60
N LEU A 30 9.96 -12.42 -29.61
CA LEU A 30 9.63 -13.38 -28.57
C LEU A 30 10.63 -14.55 -28.51
N GLN A 31 11.10 -15.05 -29.67
CA GLN A 31 12.13 -16.10 -29.71
C GLN A 31 13.46 -15.60 -29.15
N GLN A 32 13.89 -14.37 -29.48
CA GLN A 32 15.11 -13.80 -28.90
C GLN A 32 14.99 -13.65 -27.37
N ALA A 33 13.84 -13.18 -26.87
CA ALA A 33 13.61 -13.11 -25.43
C ALA A 33 13.65 -14.50 -24.77
N ALA A 34 13.09 -15.53 -25.41
CA ALA A 34 13.14 -16.91 -24.93
C ALA A 34 14.58 -17.46 -24.90
N ASP A 35 15.37 -17.20 -25.94
CA ASP A 35 16.78 -17.63 -26.01
C ASP A 35 17.61 -16.96 -24.89
N HIS A 36 17.40 -15.67 -24.64
CA HIS A 36 18.05 -14.95 -23.55
C HIS A 36 17.61 -15.48 -22.18
N ALA A 37 16.31 -15.67 -21.96
CA ALA A 37 15.80 -16.25 -20.71
C ALA A 37 16.38 -17.66 -20.47
N TYR A 38 16.46 -18.48 -21.52
CA TYR A 38 17.06 -19.81 -21.46
C TYR A 38 18.54 -19.76 -21.08
N ALA A 39 19.33 -18.88 -21.71
CA ALA A 39 20.74 -18.70 -21.38
C ALA A 39 20.94 -18.26 -19.92
N LEU A 40 20.12 -17.33 -19.43
CA LEU A 40 20.15 -16.90 -18.03
C LEU A 40 19.77 -18.04 -17.07
N ALA A 41 18.75 -18.84 -17.40
CA ALA A 41 18.37 -20.01 -16.59
C ALA A 41 19.53 -21.02 -16.47
N GLN A 42 20.28 -21.24 -17.56
CA GLN A 42 21.48 -22.10 -17.52
C GLN A 42 22.56 -21.54 -16.58
N LEU A 43 22.79 -20.22 -16.59
CA LEU A 43 23.79 -19.58 -15.71
C LEU A 43 23.38 -19.63 -14.24
N THR A 44 22.10 -19.43 -13.91
CA THR A 44 21.58 -19.37 -12.55
C THR A 44 21.33 -20.74 -11.91
N ARG A 45 21.46 -21.82 -12.65
CA ARG A 45 21.10 -23.20 -12.26
C ARG A 45 21.78 -23.69 -10.98
N ARG A 46 23.01 -23.24 -10.67
CA ARG A 46 23.80 -23.69 -9.52
C ARG A 46 24.05 -22.58 -8.49
N THR A 47 23.88 -21.33 -8.87
CA THR A 47 24.27 -20.17 -8.07
C THR A 47 23.14 -19.15 -7.92
N GLY A 48 21.98 -19.42 -8.52
CA GLY A 48 20.83 -18.56 -8.45
C GLY A 48 20.11 -18.61 -7.10
N LEU A 49 19.24 -17.66 -6.88
CA LEU A 49 18.45 -17.50 -5.66
C LEU A 49 17.61 -18.75 -5.30
N TYR A 50 17.24 -19.53 -6.30
CA TYR A 50 16.37 -20.71 -6.16
C TYR A 50 17.12 -22.05 -6.30
N ALA A 51 18.45 -22.04 -6.19
CA ALA A 51 19.28 -23.25 -6.37
C ALA A 51 18.95 -24.39 -5.40
N ASP A 52 18.32 -24.09 -4.25
CA ASP A 52 17.88 -25.08 -3.27
C ASP A 52 16.49 -25.68 -3.57
N LEU A 53 15.77 -25.19 -4.59
CA LEU A 53 14.46 -25.67 -4.99
C LEU A 53 14.57 -26.74 -6.09
N THR A 54 13.52 -27.54 -6.26
CA THR A 54 13.40 -28.45 -7.42
C THR A 54 12.71 -27.72 -8.58
N GLN A 55 12.85 -28.26 -9.79
CA GLN A 55 12.11 -27.73 -10.95
C GLN A 55 10.59 -27.77 -10.71
N ASP A 56 10.07 -28.83 -10.08
CA ASP A 56 8.64 -28.94 -9.75
C ASP A 56 8.21 -27.90 -8.71
N ASP A 57 9.08 -27.52 -7.76
CA ASP A 57 8.80 -26.42 -6.84
C ASP A 57 8.62 -25.09 -7.57
N ILE A 58 9.37 -24.88 -8.65
CA ILE A 58 9.36 -23.64 -9.44
C ILE A 58 8.21 -23.63 -10.44
N LEU A 59 7.97 -24.73 -11.17
CA LEU A 59 6.99 -24.83 -12.26
C LEU A 59 5.59 -25.28 -11.83
N ALA A 60 5.26 -25.30 -10.53
CA ALA A 60 3.93 -25.70 -10.10
C ALA A 60 2.83 -24.92 -10.85
N LYS A 61 2.09 -25.65 -11.70
CA LYS A 61 1.01 -25.07 -12.50
C LYS A 61 -0.26 -24.90 -11.64
N PRO A 62 -1.00 -23.81 -11.81
CA PRO A 62 -2.34 -23.68 -11.24
C PRO A 62 -3.29 -24.75 -11.79
N VAL A 63 -4.24 -25.18 -10.97
CA VAL A 63 -5.26 -26.18 -11.38
C VAL A 63 -6.39 -25.60 -12.23
N LYS A 64 -6.46 -24.26 -12.38
CA LYS A 64 -7.54 -23.58 -13.12
C LYS A 64 -7.02 -22.27 -13.74
N THR A 65 -7.73 -21.79 -14.74
CA THR A 65 -7.52 -20.45 -15.30
C THR A 65 -8.20 -19.40 -14.43
N PHE A 66 -7.50 -18.30 -14.21
CA PHE A 66 -7.98 -17.16 -13.43
C PHE A 66 -8.43 -16.03 -14.36
N GLN A 67 -9.50 -15.38 -13.99
CA GLN A 67 -9.98 -14.18 -14.67
C GLN A 67 -10.27 -13.10 -13.63
N TRP A 68 -9.90 -11.88 -13.96
CA TRP A 68 -10.24 -10.70 -13.20
C TRP A 68 -10.66 -9.58 -14.14
N GLN A 69 -11.72 -8.92 -13.77
CA GLN A 69 -12.08 -7.67 -14.40
C GLN A 69 -12.51 -6.73 -13.29
N THR A 70 -11.90 -5.55 -13.24
CA THR A 70 -12.36 -4.50 -12.35
C THR A 70 -13.86 -4.31 -12.54
N ALA A 71 -14.62 -4.35 -11.44
CA ALA A 71 -16.04 -4.11 -11.50
C ALA A 71 -16.28 -2.65 -11.89
N ILE A 72 -16.83 -2.42 -13.06
CA ILE A 72 -17.10 -1.09 -13.61
C ILE A 72 -18.56 -1.09 -14.05
N GLU A 73 -19.36 -0.26 -13.42
CA GLU A 73 -20.74 -0.06 -13.88
C GLU A 73 -20.79 0.74 -15.17
N HIS A 74 -19.88 1.73 -15.31
CA HIS A 74 -19.72 2.53 -16.52
C HIS A 74 -18.27 2.92 -16.76
N ILE A 75 -17.66 2.50 -17.89
CA ILE A 75 -16.51 3.20 -18.46
C ILE A 75 -17.06 4.23 -19.45
N SER A 76 -17.17 5.47 -19.05
CA SER A 76 -17.44 6.52 -20.01
C SER A 76 -16.20 6.73 -20.89
N ARG A 77 -16.32 6.43 -22.18
CA ARG A 77 -15.32 6.85 -23.18
C ARG A 77 -15.31 8.37 -23.36
N ASN A 78 -16.35 9.03 -22.89
CA ASN A 78 -16.49 10.48 -22.90
C ASN A 78 -15.85 11.06 -21.63
N ARG A 79 -14.69 11.68 -21.74
CA ARG A 79 -13.98 12.35 -20.63
C ARG A 79 -14.55 13.74 -20.31
N ARG A 80 -15.59 14.20 -21.00
CA ARG A 80 -16.15 15.53 -20.80
C ARG A 80 -16.69 15.72 -19.38
N PRO A 81 -17.44 14.79 -18.78
CA PRO A 81 -17.89 14.92 -17.39
C PRO A 81 -16.76 15.08 -16.39
N TRP A 82 -15.63 14.38 -16.59
CA TRP A 82 -14.46 14.53 -15.73
C TRP A 82 -13.77 15.89 -15.89
N MET A 83 -13.71 16.40 -17.11
CA MET A 83 -13.17 17.73 -17.35
C MET A 83 -14.08 18.82 -16.75
N ASP A 84 -15.40 18.67 -16.85
CA ASP A 84 -16.35 19.58 -16.26
C ASP A 84 -16.25 19.55 -14.73
N PHE A 85 -16.13 18.35 -14.12
CA PHE A 85 -15.88 18.19 -12.68
C PHE A 85 -14.58 18.91 -12.24
N LEU A 86 -13.45 18.66 -12.92
CA LEU A 86 -12.18 19.33 -12.58
C LEU A 86 -12.27 20.84 -12.74
N GLN A 87 -13.05 21.33 -13.72
CA GLN A 87 -13.29 22.75 -13.91
C GLN A 87 -14.15 23.35 -12.78
N ASP A 88 -15.17 22.61 -12.31
CA ASP A 88 -16.00 23.03 -11.19
C ASP A 88 -15.20 23.08 -9.89
N GLU A 89 -14.35 22.09 -9.63
CA GLU A 89 -13.40 22.12 -8.51
C GLU A 89 -12.46 23.34 -8.61
N ALA A 90 -11.87 23.58 -9.77
CA ALA A 90 -10.99 24.73 -9.98
C ALA A 90 -11.71 26.08 -9.74
N ASN A 91 -13.00 26.16 -10.03
CA ASN A 91 -13.82 27.35 -9.79
C ASN A 91 -14.32 27.47 -8.35
N SER A 92 -14.17 26.43 -7.53
CA SER A 92 -14.67 26.40 -6.13
C SER A 92 -13.93 27.35 -5.20
N ILE A 93 -12.70 27.75 -5.56
CA ILE A 93 -11.89 28.67 -4.77
C ILE A 93 -11.64 29.98 -5.53
N LYS A 94 -11.53 31.05 -4.76
CA LYS A 94 -11.15 32.36 -5.30
C LYS A 94 -9.67 32.60 -5.06
N SER A 95 -9.01 33.23 -6.02
CA SER A 95 -7.65 33.73 -5.82
C SER A 95 -7.63 34.77 -4.70
N THR A 96 -6.80 34.52 -3.69
CA THR A 96 -6.54 35.42 -2.56
C THR A 96 -5.04 35.68 -2.43
N SER A 97 -4.65 36.65 -1.63
CA SER A 97 -3.23 36.96 -1.39
C SER A 97 -2.51 35.86 -0.64
N GLU A 98 -3.25 35.00 0.07
CA GLU A 98 -2.71 33.89 0.85
C GLU A 98 -2.50 32.64 0.01
N LEU A 99 -3.20 32.48 -1.11
CA LEU A 99 -3.12 31.29 -1.98
C LEU A 99 -1.83 31.33 -2.80
N VAL A 100 -0.92 30.37 -2.56
CA VAL A 100 0.38 30.25 -3.25
C VAL A 100 0.30 29.28 -4.42
N TYR A 101 -0.36 28.14 -4.22
CA TYR A 101 -0.46 27.08 -5.21
C TYR A 101 -1.71 26.22 -4.97
N TRP A 102 -2.28 25.72 -6.04
CA TRP A 102 -3.31 24.68 -5.99
C TRP A 102 -3.25 23.81 -7.24
N GLU A 103 -3.72 22.59 -7.09
CA GLU A 103 -3.88 21.64 -8.18
C GLU A 103 -5.03 20.72 -7.88
N VAL A 104 -5.78 20.33 -8.88
CA VAL A 104 -6.76 19.25 -8.85
C VAL A 104 -6.57 18.42 -10.09
N GLY A 105 -6.54 17.11 -9.94
CA GLY A 105 -6.31 16.21 -11.06
C GLY A 105 -6.87 14.83 -10.84
N LEU A 106 -6.92 14.09 -11.95
CA LEU A 106 -7.35 12.71 -12.00
C LEU A 106 -6.45 11.94 -12.96
N THR A 107 -5.83 10.88 -12.45
CA THR A 107 -5.09 9.92 -13.29
C THR A 107 -5.92 8.64 -13.42
N GLU A 108 -6.07 8.17 -14.64
CA GLU A 108 -6.62 6.84 -14.95
C GLU A 108 -5.51 5.97 -15.52
N ASP A 109 -5.42 4.75 -15.05
CA ASP A 109 -4.56 3.73 -15.61
C ASP A 109 -5.38 2.49 -15.95
N ILE A 110 -5.25 2.03 -17.20
CA ILE A 110 -5.91 0.81 -17.69
C ILE A 110 -4.81 -0.17 -18.08
N SER A 111 -4.84 -1.36 -17.49
CA SER A 111 -3.87 -2.41 -17.79
C SER A 111 -4.54 -3.77 -18.01
N GLU A 112 -3.94 -4.54 -18.93
CA GLU A 112 -4.33 -5.93 -19.20
C GLU A 112 -3.10 -6.82 -19.03
N HIS A 113 -3.26 -7.89 -18.26
CA HIS A 113 -2.20 -8.85 -17.97
C HIS A 113 -2.65 -10.26 -18.30
N THR A 114 -1.88 -10.96 -19.13
CA THR A 114 -2.10 -12.37 -19.41
C THR A 114 -0.87 -13.18 -19.03
N ILE A 115 -1.10 -14.38 -18.46
CA ILE A 115 -0.05 -15.33 -18.09
C ILE A 115 -0.27 -16.62 -18.83
N TRP A 116 0.79 -17.09 -19.51
CA TRP A 116 0.83 -18.35 -20.22
C TRP A 116 1.93 -19.22 -19.63
N ILE A 117 1.66 -20.50 -19.37
CA ILE A 117 2.64 -21.50 -18.92
C ILE A 117 2.55 -22.71 -19.83
N ASP A 118 3.65 -23.04 -20.51
CA ASP A 118 3.76 -24.16 -21.46
C ASP A 118 2.63 -24.18 -22.51
N GLY A 119 2.27 -23.01 -23.03
CA GLY A 119 1.25 -22.84 -24.07
C GLY A 119 -0.21 -22.83 -23.55
N GLU A 120 -0.41 -22.95 -22.23
CA GLU A 120 -1.73 -22.86 -21.60
C GLU A 120 -1.98 -21.49 -21.00
N LEU A 121 -3.14 -20.90 -21.27
CA LEU A 121 -3.57 -19.64 -20.64
C LEU A 121 -3.90 -19.89 -19.16
N ILE A 122 -3.14 -19.27 -18.27
CA ILE A 122 -3.31 -19.39 -16.83
C ILE A 122 -4.13 -18.22 -16.27
N SER A 123 -3.93 -17.03 -16.81
CA SER A 123 -4.60 -15.84 -16.30
C SER A 123 -4.88 -14.83 -17.40
N ASP A 124 -6.05 -14.20 -17.33
CA ASP A 124 -6.44 -13.03 -18.10
C ASP A 124 -7.08 -12.01 -17.15
N GLN A 125 -6.37 -10.92 -16.87
CA GLN A 125 -6.77 -9.94 -15.89
C GLN A 125 -6.77 -8.53 -16.46
N LYS A 126 -7.86 -7.78 -16.25
CA LYS A 126 -8.06 -6.40 -16.73
C LYS A 126 -8.36 -5.50 -15.55
N PHE A 127 -7.63 -4.41 -15.48
CA PHE A 127 -7.70 -3.45 -14.39
C PHE A 127 -7.98 -2.05 -14.90
N VAL A 128 -8.79 -1.32 -14.17
CA VAL A 128 -8.94 0.13 -14.30
C VAL A 128 -8.72 0.74 -12.93
N HIS A 129 -7.78 1.66 -12.84
CA HIS A 129 -7.40 2.33 -11.62
C HIS A 129 -7.64 3.83 -11.75
N LEU A 130 -8.25 4.42 -10.74
CA LEU A 130 -8.44 5.85 -10.63
C LEU A 130 -7.66 6.41 -9.44
N MET A 131 -6.99 7.53 -9.68
CA MET A 131 -6.13 8.22 -8.71
C MET A 131 -6.44 9.73 -8.77
N PRO A 132 -7.51 10.19 -8.12
CA PRO A 132 -7.79 11.61 -7.98
C PRO A 132 -6.87 12.22 -6.93
N TYR A 133 -6.54 13.50 -7.11
CA TYR A 133 -5.76 14.24 -6.14
C TYR A 133 -6.15 15.71 -6.14
N THR A 134 -5.99 16.31 -4.97
CA THR A 134 -6.20 17.75 -4.77
C THR A 134 -5.13 18.27 -3.82
N VAL A 135 -4.60 19.44 -4.12
CA VAL A 135 -3.63 20.12 -3.25
C VAL A 135 -3.91 21.61 -3.19
N ALA A 136 -3.77 22.19 -2.02
CA ALA A 136 -3.75 23.63 -1.82
C ALA A 136 -2.62 24.04 -0.88
N THR A 137 -1.86 25.05 -1.26
CA THR A 137 -0.79 25.65 -0.46
C THR A 137 -1.08 27.11 -0.22
N VAL A 138 -1.01 27.52 1.03
CA VAL A 138 -1.21 28.92 1.44
C VAL A 138 0.00 29.46 2.21
N CYS A 139 0.14 30.79 2.21
CA CYS A 139 1.10 31.48 3.06
C CYS A 139 0.39 32.60 3.82
N VAL A 140 0.36 32.52 5.14
CA VAL A 140 -0.26 33.50 6.03
C VAL A 140 0.79 34.03 6.99
N ASN A 141 1.09 35.32 6.93
CA ASN A 141 2.11 35.96 7.79
C ASN A 141 3.48 35.23 7.79
N GLY A 142 3.91 34.73 6.62
CA GLY A 142 5.15 33.99 6.46
C GLY A 142 5.10 32.52 6.87
N ILE A 143 3.95 32.02 7.32
CA ILE A 143 3.73 30.60 7.63
C ILE A 143 3.10 29.94 6.41
N THR A 144 3.82 28.99 5.81
CA THR A 144 3.34 28.20 4.67
C THR A 144 2.78 26.87 5.17
N GLN A 145 1.57 26.51 4.69
CA GLN A 145 0.94 25.22 4.94
C GLN A 145 0.36 24.67 3.66
N THR A 146 0.50 23.38 3.50
CA THR A 146 -0.05 22.62 2.37
C THR A 146 -1.02 21.57 2.88
N ARG A 147 -2.08 21.34 2.11
CA ARG A 147 -3.04 20.30 2.39
C ARG A 147 -3.27 19.46 1.13
N HIS A 148 -3.07 18.14 1.24
CA HIS A 148 -3.35 17.19 0.18
C HIS A 148 -4.62 16.40 0.53
N LEU A 149 -5.49 16.23 -0.46
CA LEU A 149 -6.63 15.32 -0.38
C LEU A 149 -6.62 14.43 -1.62
N GLY A 150 -6.44 13.14 -1.46
CA GLY A 150 -6.12 12.25 -2.57
C GLY A 150 -4.72 12.52 -3.18
N GLY A 151 -4.15 11.66 -3.95
CA GLY A 151 -2.86 11.88 -4.64
C GLY A 151 -1.66 11.22 -3.97
N HIS A 152 -0.48 11.74 -4.17
CA HIS A 152 0.85 11.11 -4.11
C HIS A 152 1.13 10.07 -3.00
N SER A 153 0.89 10.37 -1.77
CA SER A 153 0.89 9.39 -0.66
C SER A 153 -0.51 9.27 -0.07
N SER A 154 -1.46 9.79 -0.74
CA SER A 154 -2.80 9.99 -0.29
C SER A 154 -3.74 8.97 -0.91
N PRO A 155 -4.79 8.71 -0.23
CA PRO A 155 -5.40 7.42 -0.19
C PRO A 155 -6.56 7.20 -1.15
N TRP A 156 -6.94 8.16 -1.95
CA TRP A 156 -8.08 8.02 -2.87
C TRP A 156 -7.76 7.23 -4.15
N CYS A 157 -7.02 6.12 -3.99
CA CYS A 157 -6.67 5.27 -5.10
C CYS A 157 -7.53 4.01 -5.04
N GLN A 158 -8.36 3.78 -6.05
CA GLN A 158 -9.25 2.62 -6.12
C GLN A 158 -9.31 2.04 -7.53
N GLN A 159 -9.74 0.78 -7.61
CA GLN A 159 -10.19 0.20 -8.86
C GLN A 159 -11.64 0.63 -9.13
N GLY A 160 -11.94 0.98 -10.38
CA GLY A 160 -13.27 1.37 -10.82
C GLY A 160 -13.25 2.34 -11.98
N GLY A 161 -14.42 2.73 -12.44
CA GLY A 161 -14.68 3.78 -13.42
C GLY A 161 -15.29 5.01 -12.75
N ASP A 162 -16.30 5.60 -13.40
CA ASP A 162 -17.00 6.79 -12.90
C ASP A 162 -17.62 6.56 -11.50
N ASP A 163 -18.08 5.34 -11.23
CA ASP A 163 -18.59 4.89 -9.93
C ASP A 163 -17.58 5.00 -8.79
N ALA A 164 -16.29 4.87 -9.08
CA ALA A 164 -15.24 5.03 -8.07
C ALA A 164 -15.11 6.50 -7.62
N LEU A 165 -15.31 7.46 -8.51
CA LEU A 165 -15.28 8.89 -8.15
C LEU A 165 -16.45 9.25 -7.22
N GLU A 166 -17.62 8.69 -7.46
CA GLU A 166 -18.79 8.88 -6.59
C GLU A 166 -18.55 8.29 -5.19
N ARG A 167 -17.97 7.09 -5.11
CA ARG A 167 -17.63 6.47 -3.81
C ARG A 167 -16.57 7.23 -3.02
N MET A 168 -15.63 7.87 -3.70
CA MET A 168 -14.56 8.64 -3.06
C MET A 168 -15.01 9.99 -2.53
N ASP A 169 -16.20 10.46 -2.90
CA ASP A 169 -16.82 11.72 -2.46
C ASP A 169 -15.86 12.93 -2.54
N ILE A 170 -15.24 13.09 -3.70
CA ILE A 170 -14.18 14.08 -3.91
C ILE A 170 -14.68 15.47 -4.28
N GLN A 171 -16.00 15.66 -4.39
CA GLN A 171 -16.61 16.95 -4.71
C GLN A 171 -16.36 17.97 -3.57
N GLY A 172 -15.92 19.17 -3.94
CA GLY A 172 -15.57 20.22 -2.98
C GLY A 172 -14.19 20.02 -2.32
N SER A 173 -13.41 19.06 -2.77
CA SER A 173 -12.10 18.71 -2.18
C SER A 173 -11.13 19.90 -2.21
N LEU A 174 -11.09 20.69 -3.28
CA LEU A 174 -10.18 21.83 -3.37
C LEU A 174 -10.56 22.96 -2.39
N ALA A 175 -11.86 23.23 -2.24
CA ALA A 175 -12.33 24.21 -1.25
C ALA A 175 -12.03 23.74 0.18
N CYS A 176 -12.19 22.45 0.47
CA CYS A 176 -11.82 21.84 1.75
C CYS A 176 -10.32 21.95 2.01
N ALA A 177 -9.47 21.53 1.05
CA ALA A 177 -8.01 21.62 1.18
C ALA A 177 -7.53 23.05 1.42
N PHE A 178 -8.10 24.02 0.70
CA PHE A 178 -7.77 25.44 0.87
C PHE A 178 -8.20 25.95 2.26
N GLY A 179 -9.42 25.64 2.71
CA GLY A 179 -9.92 26.02 4.04
C GLY A 179 -9.07 25.43 5.17
N ASP A 180 -8.73 24.15 5.07
CA ASP A 180 -7.85 23.45 6.03
C ASP A 180 -6.45 24.08 6.06
N ALA A 181 -5.85 24.36 4.91
CA ALA A 181 -4.52 24.98 4.83
C ALA A 181 -4.51 26.37 5.48
N LEU A 182 -5.55 27.17 5.25
CA LEU A 182 -5.72 28.48 5.90
C LEU A 182 -5.88 28.36 7.43
N ALA A 183 -6.63 27.38 7.89
CA ALA A 183 -6.80 27.12 9.31
C ALA A 183 -5.49 26.65 9.97
N LEU A 184 -4.76 25.75 9.31
CA LEU A 184 -3.45 25.25 9.76
C LEU A 184 -2.40 26.38 9.84
N ALA A 185 -2.35 27.28 8.86
CA ALA A 185 -1.42 28.41 8.89
C ALA A 185 -1.61 29.34 10.10
N LYS A 186 -2.81 29.34 10.69
CA LYS A 186 -3.17 30.11 11.89
C LYS A 186 -3.13 29.27 13.18
N ALA A 187 -3.06 27.95 13.08
CA ALA A 187 -3.07 27.05 14.22
C ALA A 187 -1.75 27.11 15.02
N PRO A 188 -1.76 26.79 16.31
CA PRO A 188 -0.53 26.61 17.08
C PRO A 188 0.26 25.38 16.55
N THR A 189 1.55 25.38 16.81
CA THR A 189 2.42 24.22 16.56
C THR A 189 2.02 23.06 17.46
N CYS A 190 2.09 21.82 16.95
CA CYS A 190 1.82 20.62 17.73
C CYS A 190 2.70 20.58 19.00
N PRO A 191 2.17 20.32 20.17
CA PRO A 191 2.96 20.21 21.40
C PRO A 191 3.86 18.96 21.37
N THR A 192 5.03 19.07 22.01
CA THR A 192 5.85 17.89 22.31
C THR A 192 5.35 17.24 23.59
N MET A 193 4.95 15.98 23.51
CA MET A 193 4.37 15.26 24.62
C MET A 193 4.51 13.74 24.46
N ARG A 194 4.21 13.03 25.52
CA ARG A 194 3.95 11.59 25.50
C ARG A 194 2.49 11.37 25.90
N GLY A 195 1.70 10.71 25.05
CA GLY A 195 0.25 10.62 25.27
C GLY A 195 -0.46 9.69 24.30
N ALA A 196 -1.79 9.78 24.28
CA ALA A 196 -2.60 9.01 23.35
C ALA A 196 -2.51 9.60 21.92
N LEU A 197 -2.44 8.72 20.95
CA LEU A 197 -2.43 9.04 19.52
C LEU A 197 -3.62 8.37 18.85
N ILE A 198 -4.47 9.13 18.17
CA ILE A 198 -5.46 8.57 17.25
C ILE A 198 -4.95 8.80 15.83
N LEU A 199 -4.82 7.74 15.04
CA LEU A 199 -4.52 7.81 13.63
C LEU A 199 -5.78 7.55 12.81
N MET A 200 -6.08 8.48 11.90
CA MET A 200 -7.15 8.30 10.92
C MET A 200 -6.69 7.35 9.81
N PRO A 201 -7.61 6.74 9.05
CA PRO A 201 -7.29 5.74 8.02
C PRO A 201 -6.22 6.16 7.02
N ASP A 202 -6.18 7.42 6.63
CA ASP A 202 -5.22 7.94 5.65
C ASP A 202 -3.77 8.00 6.21
N GLN A 203 -3.60 8.22 7.52
CA GLN A 203 -2.30 8.08 8.18
C GLN A 203 -2.02 6.61 8.53
N MET A 204 -3.05 5.83 8.87
CA MET A 204 -2.91 4.38 9.09
C MET A 204 -2.37 3.66 7.85
N LEU A 205 -2.69 4.13 6.63
CA LEU A 205 -2.13 3.61 5.40
C LEU A 205 -0.59 3.52 5.48
N MET A 206 0.10 4.62 5.79
CA MET A 206 1.57 4.63 5.87
C MET A 206 2.08 3.88 7.09
N GLN A 207 1.36 3.90 8.20
CA GLN A 207 1.71 3.13 9.40
C GLN A 207 1.69 1.61 9.12
N ILE A 208 0.65 1.13 8.44
CA ILE A 208 0.53 -0.28 8.01
C ILE A 208 1.64 -0.61 7.00
N HIS A 209 1.79 0.23 5.99
CA HIS A 209 2.74 0.05 4.88
C HIS A 209 4.16 -0.20 5.39
N GLU A 210 4.67 0.71 6.21
CA GLU A 210 6.06 0.72 6.64
C GLU A 210 6.34 -0.24 7.80
N SER A 211 5.39 -0.41 8.74
CA SER A 211 5.65 -1.15 9.98
C SER A 211 4.93 -2.50 10.10
N ILE A 212 4.12 -2.90 9.10
CA ILE A 212 3.57 -4.25 8.93
C ILE A 212 3.92 -4.78 7.55
N GLY A 213 3.56 -4.06 6.49
CA GLY A 213 3.70 -4.52 5.13
C GLY A 213 5.13 -4.94 4.79
N HIS A 214 6.04 -3.99 4.71
CA HIS A 214 7.44 -4.25 4.38
C HIS A 214 8.15 -5.21 5.34
N PRO A 215 7.98 -5.15 6.67
CA PRO A 215 8.60 -6.12 7.57
C PRO A 215 8.18 -7.57 7.33
N LEU A 216 6.96 -7.80 6.84
CA LEU A 216 6.44 -9.15 6.62
C LEU A 216 6.77 -9.73 5.24
N GLU A 217 7.36 -8.97 4.31
CA GLU A 217 7.78 -9.48 3.00
C GLU A 217 8.84 -10.57 3.17
N LEU A 218 8.53 -11.78 2.72
CA LEU A 218 9.31 -12.99 3.06
C LEU A 218 10.68 -13.00 2.38
N ASP A 219 10.80 -12.52 1.15
CA ASP A 219 12.08 -12.34 0.46
C ASP A 219 13.00 -11.37 1.22
N ARG A 220 12.46 -10.29 1.79
CA ARG A 220 13.18 -9.38 2.69
C ARG A 220 13.68 -10.08 3.95
N ILE A 221 12.81 -10.90 4.60
CA ILE A 221 13.18 -11.72 5.77
C ILE A 221 14.28 -12.73 5.40
N LEU A 222 14.23 -13.28 4.20
CA LEU A 222 15.23 -14.19 3.66
C LEU A 222 16.56 -13.50 3.29
N GLY A 223 16.58 -12.18 3.20
CA GLY A 223 17.76 -11.34 2.98
C GLY A 223 17.98 -10.88 1.54
N ASP A 224 17.01 -11.05 0.65
CA ASP A 224 17.13 -10.72 -0.78
C ASP A 224 17.19 -9.19 -1.03
N GLU A 225 16.58 -8.41 -0.14
CA GLU A 225 16.54 -6.93 -0.21
C GLU A 225 17.75 -6.23 0.44
N ARG A 226 18.68 -6.97 1.03
CA ARG A 226 19.74 -6.42 1.89
C ARG A 226 20.56 -5.33 1.22
N ASN A 227 20.88 -5.48 -0.05
CA ASN A 227 21.70 -4.52 -0.78
C ASN A 227 20.92 -3.31 -1.28
N TYR A 228 19.60 -3.41 -1.38
CA TYR A 228 18.74 -2.37 -1.93
C TYR A 228 18.05 -1.53 -0.84
N ALA A 229 17.31 -2.19 0.06
CA ALA A 229 16.42 -1.51 1.01
C ALA A 229 16.43 -2.14 2.41
N GLY A 230 17.55 -2.76 2.80
CA GLY A 230 17.77 -3.30 4.13
C GLY A 230 17.14 -4.68 4.38
N THR A 231 16.76 -4.92 5.60
CA THR A 231 16.28 -6.20 6.12
C THR A 231 14.92 -6.05 6.79
N SER A 232 14.54 -7.01 7.62
CA SER A 232 13.39 -6.93 8.51
C SER A 232 13.83 -7.19 9.95
N PHE A 233 13.15 -6.57 10.93
CA PHE A 233 13.25 -6.98 12.32
C PHE A 233 12.51 -8.31 12.59
N VAL A 234 11.62 -8.72 11.68
CA VAL A 234 10.94 -10.00 11.74
C VAL A 234 11.87 -11.10 11.25
N SER A 235 11.90 -12.23 11.95
CA SER A 235 12.65 -13.42 11.60
C SER A 235 11.73 -14.63 11.42
N LEU A 236 12.21 -15.68 10.76
CA LEU A 236 11.39 -16.86 10.43
C LEU A 236 10.85 -17.61 11.65
N ASP A 237 11.55 -17.60 12.78
CA ASP A 237 11.16 -18.25 14.04
C ASP A 237 10.04 -17.50 14.79
N MET A 238 9.71 -16.28 14.40
CA MET A 238 8.63 -15.50 15.01
C MET A 238 7.24 -15.97 14.58
N PHE A 239 7.10 -16.58 13.40
CA PHE A 239 5.78 -17.00 12.92
C PHE A 239 5.15 -18.07 13.81
N GLY A 240 3.88 -17.87 14.17
CA GLY A 240 3.09 -18.74 15.03
C GLY A 240 3.24 -18.46 16.54
N SER A 241 4.25 -17.73 16.98
CA SER A 241 4.54 -17.52 18.41
C SER A 241 4.68 -16.05 18.84
N TYR A 242 5.18 -15.18 17.97
CA TYR A 242 5.50 -13.80 18.33
C TYR A 242 4.26 -12.93 18.46
N GLN A 243 4.14 -12.22 19.61
CA GLN A 243 3.13 -11.20 19.84
C GLN A 243 3.58 -9.89 19.18
N TYR A 244 3.09 -9.64 17.97
CA TYR A 244 3.41 -8.48 17.14
C TYR A 244 2.71 -7.20 17.63
N GLY A 245 1.44 -7.33 18.01
CA GLY A 245 0.60 -6.24 18.46
C GLY A 245 -0.25 -6.61 19.67
N SER A 246 -1.15 -5.72 20.08
CA SER A 246 -2.17 -6.01 21.09
C SER A 246 -3.20 -7.00 20.53
N GLU A 247 -4.07 -7.53 21.42
CA GLU A 247 -5.19 -8.41 21.03
C GLU A 247 -6.21 -7.74 20.09
N HIS A 248 -6.20 -6.41 20.00
CA HIS A 248 -7.07 -5.66 19.09
C HIS A 248 -6.59 -5.67 17.62
N LEU A 249 -5.36 -6.12 17.35
CA LEU A 249 -4.77 -6.10 16.04
C LEU A 249 -5.07 -7.39 15.27
N THR A 250 -5.95 -7.34 14.28
CA THR A 250 -6.10 -8.39 13.26
C THR A 250 -5.83 -7.78 11.89
N VAL A 251 -4.88 -8.39 11.16
CA VAL A 251 -4.42 -7.91 9.85
C VAL A 251 -4.60 -9.01 8.82
N ARG A 252 -5.17 -8.62 7.66
CA ARG A 252 -5.41 -9.53 6.53
C ARG A 252 -4.65 -9.12 5.29
N PHE A 253 -4.21 -10.11 4.54
CA PHE A 253 -3.99 -10.02 3.10
C PHE A 253 -5.34 -10.24 2.42
N ASP A 254 -5.89 -9.21 1.79
CA ASP A 254 -7.18 -9.29 1.10
C ASP A 254 -7.05 -8.91 -0.38
N PRO A 255 -7.01 -9.87 -1.30
CA PRO A 255 -6.88 -9.58 -2.73
C PRO A 255 -8.20 -9.11 -3.38
N GLY A 256 -9.18 -8.62 -2.60
CA GLY A 256 -10.49 -8.17 -3.09
C GLY A 256 -11.52 -9.30 -3.17
N THR A 257 -11.37 -10.33 -2.36
CA THR A 257 -12.36 -11.42 -2.27
C THR A 257 -13.59 -11.03 -1.45
N ASN A 258 -13.45 -10.04 -0.57
CA ASN A 258 -14.55 -9.44 0.17
C ASN A 258 -15.26 -8.39 -0.70
N PRO A 259 -16.61 -8.41 -0.84
CA PRO A 259 -17.35 -7.40 -1.60
C PRO A 259 -17.09 -5.96 -1.18
N GLU A 260 -16.84 -5.70 0.11
CA GLU A 260 -16.59 -4.36 0.66
C GLU A 260 -15.21 -3.81 0.24
N THR A 261 -14.24 -4.69 -0.01
CA THR A 261 -12.85 -4.36 -0.38
C THR A 261 -12.51 -4.69 -1.83
N ARG A 262 -13.47 -5.18 -2.61
CA ARG A 262 -13.24 -5.63 -3.99
C ARG A 262 -12.63 -4.56 -4.90
N ASN A 263 -12.97 -3.30 -4.67
CA ASN A 263 -12.47 -2.16 -5.43
C ASN A 263 -11.17 -1.58 -4.88
N GLU A 264 -10.57 -2.25 -3.92
CA GLU A 264 -9.28 -1.85 -3.37
C GLU A 264 -8.19 -1.88 -4.43
N PHE A 265 -7.24 -0.98 -4.30
CA PHE A 265 -6.32 -0.59 -5.37
C PHE A 265 -5.46 -1.73 -5.91
N ALA A 266 -5.12 -2.72 -5.08
CA ALA A 266 -4.29 -3.86 -5.46
C ALA A 266 -5.04 -5.20 -5.43
N SER A 267 -6.32 -5.21 -5.81
CA SER A 267 -7.12 -6.44 -5.92
C SER A 267 -6.86 -7.17 -7.24
N TYR A 268 -6.83 -8.50 -7.21
CA TYR A 268 -6.62 -9.38 -8.37
C TYR A 268 -7.04 -10.83 -8.07
N ALA A 269 -7.18 -11.67 -9.10
CA ALA A 269 -7.54 -13.09 -8.95
C ALA A 269 -6.33 -14.01 -8.71
N CYS A 270 -5.17 -13.68 -9.28
CA CYS A 270 -3.92 -14.39 -9.05
C CYS A 270 -2.73 -13.44 -9.17
N ASP A 271 -1.61 -13.81 -8.55
CA ASP A 271 -0.35 -13.09 -8.70
C ASP A 271 0.32 -13.37 -10.06
N ASP A 272 1.43 -12.68 -10.35
CA ASP A 272 2.14 -12.78 -11.63
C ASP A 272 2.93 -14.10 -11.80
N MET A 273 2.92 -14.97 -10.79
CA MET A 273 3.38 -16.35 -10.86
C MET A 273 2.24 -17.37 -11.01
N GLY A 274 0.98 -16.89 -11.17
CA GLY A 274 -0.20 -17.70 -11.33
C GLY A 274 -0.72 -18.34 -10.02
N SER A 275 -0.30 -17.87 -8.86
CA SER A 275 -0.85 -18.35 -7.58
C SER A 275 -2.21 -17.72 -7.32
N GLN A 276 -3.20 -18.52 -6.91
CA GLN A 276 -4.53 -18.02 -6.59
C GLN A 276 -4.49 -17.05 -5.42
N ALA A 277 -5.07 -15.88 -5.59
CA ALA A 277 -5.24 -14.90 -4.54
C ALA A 277 -6.41 -15.29 -3.62
N GLU A 278 -6.14 -15.32 -2.31
CA GLU A 278 -7.11 -15.70 -1.28
C GLU A 278 -6.95 -14.78 -0.08
N ASN A 279 -8.06 -14.47 0.59
CA ASN A 279 -8.02 -13.74 1.86
C ASN A 279 -7.34 -14.60 2.92
N LYS A 280 -6.30 -14.07 3.54
CA LYS A 280 -5.53 -14.80 4.57
C LYS A 280 -5.14 -13.87 5.72
N ILE A 281 -5.26 -14.36 6.95
CA ILE A 281 -4.82 -13.65 8.14
C ILE A 281 -3.29 -13.65 8.20
N LEU A 282 -2.70 -12.47 8.40
CA LEU A 282 -1.27 -12.26 8.61
C LEU A 282 -0.94 -12.14 10.10
N ILE A 283 -1.76 -11.38 10.81
CA ILE A 283 -1.68 -11.18 12.26
C ILE A 283 -3.08 -11.46 12.82
N ASP A 284 -3.18 -12.36 13.80
CA ASP A 284 -4.43 -12.78 14.44
C ASP A 284 -4.43 -12.39 15.92
N GLN A 285 -5.27 -11.43 16.29
CA GLN A 285 -5.34 -10.91 17.67
C GLN A 285 -3.94 -10.61 18.24
N GLY A 286 -3.16 -9.90 17.44
CA GLY A 286 -1.79 -9.49 17.75
C GLY A 286 -0.71 -10.55 17.51
N ARG A 287 -1.06 -11.81 17.27
CA ARG A 287 -0.09 -12.88 17.04
C ARG A 287 0.29 -12.96 15.55
N LEU A 288 1.59 -12.93 15.27
CA LEU A 288 2.12 -13.09 13.93
C LEU A 288 1.92 -14.51 13.42
N VAL A 289 1.10 -14.67 12.38
CA VAL A 289 0.68 -15.99 11.85
C VAL A 289 1.39 -16.32 10.54
N ARG A 290 1.45 -15.35 9.61
CA ARG A 290 1.86 -15.61 8.23
C ARG A 290 2.68 -14.45 7.67
N PRO A 291 3.73 -14.74 6.85
CA PRO A 291 4.44 -13.70 6.11
C PRO A 291 3.68 -13.25 4.87
N LEU A 292 4.13 -12.15 4.29
CA LEU A 292 3.85 -11.74 2.92
C LEU A 292 4.89 -12.38 2.00
N GLY A 293 4.69 -13.61 1.62
CA GLY A 293 5.62 -14.36 0.78
C GLY A 293 4.89 -15.14 -0.30
N GLY A 294 5.37 -15.01 -1.53
CA GLY A 294 4.94 -15.84 -2.65
C GLY A 294 5.35 -17.30 -2.49
N ARG A 295 4.84 -18.12 -3.38
CA ARG A 295 5.08 -19.58 -3.34
C ARG A 295 6.57 -19.94 -3.31
N LEU A 296 7.42 -19.26 -4.09
CA LEU A 296 8.85 -19.58 -4.14
C LEU A 296 9.57 -19.19 -2.85
N SER A 297 9.28 -18.04 -2.28
CA SER A 297 9.86 -17.61 -1.00
C SER A 297 9.43 -18.52 0.15
N ALA A 298 8.17 -18.95 0.19
CA ALA A 298 7.68 -19.93 1.16
C ALA A 298 8.41 -21.30 1.02
N LYS A 299 8.62 -21.78 -0.21
CA LYS A 299 9.40 -23.01 -0.46
C LYS A 299 10.83 -22.88 0.05
N ARG A 300 11.48 -21.73 -0.15
CA ARG A 300 12.83 -21.46 0.38
C ARG A 300 12.84 -21.43 1.92
N ALA A 301 11.83 -20.85 2.56
CA ALA A 301 11.70 -20.89 4.01
C ALA A 301 11.53 -22.35 4.53
N HIS A 302 10.72 -23.17 3.85
CA HIS A 302 10.57 -24.59 4.16
C HIS A 302 11.92 -25.35 4.08
N LYS A 303 12.73 -25.09 3.05
CA LYS A 303 14.07 -25.71 2.91
C LYS A 303 15.01 -25.32 4.05
N ARG A 304 14.78 -24.16 4.68
CA ARG A 304 15.51 -23.70 5.87
C ARG A 304 14.92 -24.22 7.19
N GLY A 305 13.90 -25.10 7.15
CA GLY A 305 13.27 -25.68 8.32
C GLY A 305 12.11 -24.88 8.92
N TYR A 306 11.61 -23.84 8.22
CA TYR A 306 10.51 -23.00 8.67
C TYR A 306 9.28 -23.17 7.75
N PRO A 307 8.31 -24.02 8.13
CA PRO A 307 7.13 -24.31 7.32
C PRO A 307 6.09 -23.17 7.43
N VAL A 308 6.35 -22.05 6.77
CA VAL A 308 5.40 -20.95 6.66
C VAL A 308 4.48 -21.15 5.45
N ASP A 309 3.22 -20.76 5.58
CA ASP A 309 2.28 -20.71 4.45
C ASP A 309 2.54 -19.47 3.59
N PHE A 310 2.08 -19.47 2.35
CA PHE A 310 2.27 -18.37 1.42
C PHE A 310 0.96 -17.59 1.17
N VAL A 311 1.12 -16.40 0.63
CA VAL A 311 0.06 -15.61 0.01
C VAL A 311 0.40 -15.38 -1.46
N ALA A 312 -0.60 -15.13 -2.30
CA ALA A 312 -0.35 -14.87 -3.71
C ALA A 312 0.09 -13.42 -3.90
N ASN A 313 1.37 -13.12 -3.67
CA ASN A 313 1.91 -11.75 -3.71
C ASN A 313 3.21 -11.61 -4.52
N ALA A 314 3.55 -12.58 -5.34
CA ALA A 314 4.64 -12.45 -6.31
C ALA A 314 4.17 -11.53 -7.46
N ARG A 315 4.57 -10.25 -7.41
CA ARG A 315 4.05 -9.21 -8.32
C ARG A 315 5.17 -8.44 -9.00
N ALA A 316 4.94 -8.04 -10.24
CA ALA A 316 5.80 -7.18 -11.04
C ALA A 316 5.14 -5.81 -11.28
N SER A 317 5.93 -4.77 -11.46
CA SER A 317 5.41 -3.45 -11.84
C SER A 317 4.92 -3.37 -13.29
N GLY A 318 5.35 -4.30 -14.13
CA GLY A 318 5.02 -4.37 -15.55
C GLY A 318 5.76 -5.50 -16.24
N TRP A 319 5.54 -5.59 -17.55
CA TRP A 319 6.11 -6.63 -18.40
C TRP A 319 7.66 -6.63 -18.46
N ASP A 320 8.32 -5.57 -18.03
CA ASP A 320 9.78 -5.41 -18.08
C ASP A 320 10.46 -5.72 -16.73
N ARG A 321 9.73 -6.27 -15.77
CA ARG A 321 10.25 -6.61 -14.44
C ARG A 321 9.85 -8.03 -14.03
N PRO A 322 10.78 -8.82 -13.42
CA PRO A 322 10.41 -10.11 -12.84
C PRO A 322 9.54 -9.93 -11.59
N PRO A 323 8.60 -10.85 -11.33
CA PRO A 323 7.84 -10.85 -10.08
C PRO A 323 8.73 -11.07 -8.86
N ILE A 324 8.49 -10.29 -7.81
CA ILE A 324 9.09 -10.43 -6.48
C ILE A 324 8.00 -10.35 -5.42
N ASP A 325 8.29 -10.73 -4.17
CA ASP A 325 7.32 -10.62 -3.09
C ASP A 325 6.96 -9.15 -2.86
N ARG A 326 5.66 -8.82 -2.96
CA ARG A 326 5.15 -7.44 -2.82
C ARG A 326 3.92 -7.41 -1.94
N MET A 327 3.70 -6.30 -1.26
CA MET A 327 2.39 -6.03 -0.70
C MET A 327 1.33 -6.00 -1.81
N ALA A 328 0.11 -6.42 -1.45
CA ALA A 328 -1.10 -6.14 -2.19
C ALA A 328 -2.03 -5.28 -1.31
N ASN A 329 -3.22 -5.75 -0.97
CA ASN A 329 -4.06 -5.11 0.02
C ASN A 329 -3.77 -5.72 1.40
N ILE A 330 -3.36 -4.87 2.34
CA ILE A 330 -3.05 -5.25 3.73
C ILE A 330 -3.95 -4.43 4.63
N ASN A 331 -4.95 -5.09 5.20
CA ASN A 331 -6.08 -4.44 5.86
C ASN A 331 -6.13 -4.75 7.34
N ILE A 332 -6.56 -3.78 8.15
CA ILE A 332 -6.89 -3.99 9.57
C ILE A 332 -8.40 -4.21 9.68
N ASP A 333 -8.80 -5.29 10.35
CA ASP A 333 -10.21 -5.58 10.61
C ASP A 333 -10.82 -4.47 11.49
N PRO A 334 -12.05 -4.00 11.20
CA PRO A 334 -12.75 -3.06 12.06
C PRO A 334 -12.98 -3.64 13.47
N GLY A 335 -12.85 -2.76 14.48
CA GLY A 335 -13.23 -3.05 15.85
C GLY A 335 -14.68 -2.68 16.15
N THR A 336 -14.92 -2.26 17.38
CA THR A 336 -16.28 -1.95 17.88
C THR A 336 -16.44 -0.52 18.40
N ALA A 337 -15.35 0.27 18.45
CA ALA A 337 -15.38 1.60 19.00
C ALA A 337 -15.91 2.61 17.98
N SER A 338 -16.95 3.37 18.32
CA SER A 338 -17.36 4.50 17.50
C SER A 338 -16.27 5.60 17.50
N PHE A 339 -16.26 6.47 16.51
CA PHE A 339 -15.33 7.61 16.48
C PHE A 339 -15.46 8.46 17.75
N ALA A 340 -16.69 8.66 18.24
CA ALA A 340 -16.94 9.39 19.47
C ALA A 340 -16.35 8.68 20.70
N ASP A 341 -16.33 7.34 20.73
CA ASP A 341 -15.70 6.57 21.82
C ASP A 341 -14.19 6.71 21.78
N LEU A 342 -13.57 6.67 20.59
CA LEU A 342 -12.14 6.93 20.43
C LEU A 342 -11.77 8.29 21.02
N ILE A 343 -12.48 9.35 20.68
CA ILE A 343 -12.23 10.71 21.21
C ILE A 343 -12.44 10.76 22.72
N ARG A 344 -13.59 10.25 23.22
CA ARG A 344 -13.93 10.29 24.66
C ARG A 344 -12.93 9.54 25.54
N SER A 345 -12.29 8.53 24.98
CA SER A 345 -11.33 7.71 25.72
C SER A 345 -9.99 8.41 25.97
N VAL A 346 -9.69 9.53 25.30
CA VAL A 346 -8.40 10.23 25.38
C VAL A 346 -8.47 11.32 26.45
N ASP A 347 -7.65 11.19 27.51
CA ASP A 347 -7.48 12.27 28.48
C ASP A 347 -6.57 13.39 27.92
N HIS A 348 -5.41 13.02 27.39
CA HIS A 348 -4.49 13.95 26.72
C HIS A 348 -3.81 13.26 25.53
N GLY A 349 -3.96 13.84 24.33
CA GLY A 349 -3.44 13.25 23.11
C GLY A 349 -3.66 14.09 21.86
N VAL A 350 -3.34 13.52 20.71
CA VAL A 350 -3.51 14.15 19.39
C VAL A 350 -4.13 13.14 18.43
N LEU A 351 -5.13 13.59 17.67
CA LEU A 351 -5.59 12.90 16.48
C LEU A 351 -4.77 13.43 15.29
N MET A 352 -4.28 12.53 14.43
CA MET A 352 -3.49 12.88 13.25
C MET A 352 -4.05 12.25 11.98
N THR A 353 -3.94 12.97 10.89
CA THR A 353 -4.39 12.57 9.56
C THR A 353 -3.43 13.08 8.48
N THR A 354 -3.38 12.39 7.37
CA THR A 354 -2.63 12.69 6.14
C THR A 354 -1.12 12.74 6.33
N ASN A 355 -0.45 11.71 5.82
CA ASN A 355 1.01 11.65 5.85
C ASN A 355 1.65 12.75 4.99
N VAL A 356 2.71 13.37 5.49
CA VAL A 356 3.53 14.33 4.73
C VAL A 356 5.00 13.90 4.66
N SER A 357 5.48 13.15 5.65
CA SER A 357 6.86 12.68 5.66
C SER A 357 7.01 11.42 6.51
N TRP A 358 7.99 10.61 6.15
CA TRP A 358 8.33 9.43 6.94
C TRP A 358 9.84 9.14 6.87
N SER A 359 10.32 8.50 7.91
CA SER A 359 11.66 7.92 7.99
C SER A 359 11.56 6.60 8.74
N ILE A 360 12.23 5.58 8.25
CA ILE A 360 12.27 4.27 8.86
C ILE A 360 13.67 3.67 8.67
N ASP A 361 14.14 2.90 9.65
CA ASP A 361 15.45 2.26 9.58
C ASP A 361 15.46 1.04 8.63
N ASP A 362 16.65 0.57 8.28
CA ASP A 362 16.84 -0.55 7.35
C ASP A 362 16.20 -1.86 7.83
N SER A 363 15.99 -2.03 9.13
CA SER A 363 15.30 -3.17 9.71
C SER A 363 13.77 -3.03 9.75
N ARG A 364 13.24 -1.88 9.32
CA ARG A 364 11.80 -1.55 9.37
C ARG A 364 11.23 -1.52 10.80
N ASN A 365 12.06 -1.21 11.76
CA ASN A 365 11.69 -1.25 13.19
C ASN A 365 11.55 0.13 13.82
N LYS A 366 12.48 1.07 13.57
CA LYS A 366 12.41 2.42 14.13
C LYS A 366 11.86 3.37 13.09
N PHE A 367 10.79 4.07 13.42
CA PHE A 367 10.12 4.98 12.48
C PHE A 367 9.82 6.35 13.09
N GLN A 368 9.65 7.31 12.21
CA GLN A 368 9.14 8.64 12.49
C GLN A 368 8.23 9.07 11.33
N PHE A 369 7.03 9.57 11.66
CA PHE A 369 6.08 10.09 10.70
C PHE A 369 5.73 11.54 11.00
N GLY A 370 5.57 12.34 9.95
CA GLY A 370 4.96 13.65 10.00
C GLY A 370 3.59 13.62 9.32
N CYS A 371 2.65 14.35 9.89
CA CYS A 371 1.30 14.51 9.35
C CYS A 371 1.02 15.98 9.03
N GLU A 372 0.12 16.21 8.09
CA GLU A 372 -0.27 17.57 7.69
C GLU A 372 -1.14 18.24 8.75
N LEU A 373 -2.06 17.47 9.32
CA LEU A 373 -3.09 18.00 10.19
C LEU A 373 -3.22 17.18 11.47
N GLY A 374 -3.36 17.86 12.60
CA GLY A 374 -3.69 17.25 13.87
C GLY A 374 -4.74 18.03 14.65
N TYR A 375 -5.39 17.32 15.57
CA TYR A 375 -6.29 17.91 16.54
C TYR A 375 -5.86 17.54 17.95
N GLU A 376 -5.63 18.54 18.79
CA GLU A 376 -5.38 18.30 20.22
C GLU A 376 -6.65 17.79 20.91
N ILE A 377 -6.53 16.77 21.75
CA ILE A 377 -7.62 16.22 22.53
C ILE A 377 -7.26 16.34 23.99
N ARG A 378 -8.19 16.89 24.81
CA ARG A 378 -8.09 16.95 26.28
C ARG A 378 -9.41 16.57 26.92
N SER A 379 -9.34 15.70 27.93
CA SER A 379 -10.50 15.24 28.70
C SER A 379 -11.67 14.80 27.80
N GLY A 380 -11.35 13.97 26.81
CA GLY A 380 -12.32 13.39 25.87
C GLY A 380 -12.95 14.37 24.89
N LYS A 381 -12.34 15.54 24.63
CA LYS A 381 -12.86 16.58 23.73
C LYS A 381 -11.77 17.12 22.82
N VAL A 382 -12.12 17.32 21.55
CA VAL A 382 -11.27 18.02 20.60
C VAL A 382 -11.19 19.49 21.01
N GLN A 383 -9.98 20.02 21.15
CA GLN A 383 -9.72 21.42 21.56
C GLN A 383 -9.54 22.33 20.32
N GLY A 384 -8.78 21.89 19.33
CA GLY A 384 -8.52 22.66 18.14
C GLY A 384 -7.43 22.04 17.26
N LEU A 385 -7.21 22.67 16.12
CA LEU A 385 -6.15 22.29 15.18
C LEU A 385 -4.77 22.56 15.74
N VAL A 386 -3.83 21.67 15.42
CA VAL A 386 -2.39 21.86 15.58
C VAL A 386 -1.70 21.59 14.24
N ARG A 387 -0.70 22.41 13.90
CA ARG A 387 0.07 22.26 12.67
C ARG A 387 1.32 21.44 12.87
N ASN A 388 1.79 20.82 11.80
CA ASN A 388 3.02 20.06 11.71
C ASN A 388 3.14 18.95 12.81
N PRO A 389 2.10 18.18 13.06
CA PRO A 389 2.17 17.11 14.05
C PRO A 389 3.01 15.95 13.52
N GLY A 390 3.74 15.30 14.43
CA GLY A 390 4.51 14.11 14.14
C GLY A 390 4.55 13.17 15.31
N TYR A 391 4.89 11.92 15.05
CA TYR A 391 5.07 10.90 16.07
C TYR A 391 6.17 9.93 15.68
N ARG A 392 6.73 9.24 16.64
CA ARG A 392 7.76 8.22 16.42
C ARG A 392 7.61 7.04 17.35
N GLY A 393 8.19 5.93 16.94
CA GLY A 393 8.11 4.69 17.70
C GLY A 393 9.03 3.60 17.19
N VAL A 394 8.89 2.45 17.81
CA VAL A 394 9.56 1.20 17.44
C VAL A 394 8.47 0.19 17.10
N SER A 395 8.44 -0.34 15.88
CA SER A 395 7.38 -1.23 15.37
C SER A 395 7.09 -2.39 16.32
N ALA A 396 8.15 -3.03 16.84
CA ALA A 396 8.04 -4.15 17.77
C ALA A 396 7.29 -3.83 19.10
N SER A 397 7.16 -2.55 19.47
CA SER A 397 6.43 -2.10 20.66
C SER A 397 5.21 -1.24 20.34
N PHE A 398 5.23 -0.49 19.25
CA PHE A 398 4.16 0.43 18.87
C PHE A 398 2.81 -0.29 18.69
N TRP A 399 2.78 -1.40 17.97
CA TRP A 399 1.54 -2.16 17.75
C TRP A 399 0.99 -2.80 19.03
N LYS A 400 1.84 -3.01 20.04
CA LYS A 400 1.39 -3.47 21.38
C LYS A 400 0.67 -2.38 22.17
N SER A 401 0.89 -1.10 21.83
CA SER A 401 0.18 0.03 22.44
C SER A 401 -1.17 0.34 21.77
N LEU A 402 -1.58 -0.39 20.72
CA LEU A 402 -2.90 -0.29 20.13
C LEU A 402 -3.96 -0.67 21.18
N SER A 403 -4.73 0.30 21.64
CA SER A 403 -5.68 0.15 22.73
C SER A 403 -7.14 0.13 22.30
N MET A 404 -7.46 0.74 21.14
CA MET A 404 -8.80 0.72 20.57
C MET A 404 -8.74 0.74 19.04
N VAL A 405 -9.66 0.03 18.41
CA VAL A 405 -9.86 -0.01 16.95
C VAL A 405 -11.29 0.45 16.66
N GLY A 406 -11.41 1.40 15.76
CA GLY A 406 -12.68 1.97 15.33
C GLY A 406 -13.58 0.94 14.63
N ASP A 407 -14.88 1.18 14.67
CA ASP A 407 -15.87 0.36 13.99
C ASP A 407 -15.93 0.66 12.46
N THR A 408 -16.86 0.04 11.77
CA THR A 408 -17.05 0.19 10.33
C THR A 408 -17.39 1.62 9.91
N SER A 409 -17.89 2.48 10.81
CA SER A 409 -18.17 3.90 10.49
C SER A 409 -16.90 4.73 10.30
N THR A 410 -15.77 4.25 10.80
CA THR A 410 -14.45 4.89 10.63
C THR A 410 -13.58 4.18 9.58
N PHE A 411 -14.08 3.09 8.99
CA PHE A 411 -13.32 2.27 8.03
C PHE A 411 -13.27 2.96 6.66
N ALA A 412 -12.07 3.04 6.10
CA ALA A 412 -11.87 3.57 4.76
C ALA A 412 -11.00 2.64 3.90
N VAL A 413 -11.39 2.49 2.64
CA VAL A 413 -10.64 1.74 1.61
C VAL A 413 -9.72 2.70 0.89
N LEU A 414 -8.43 2.53 1.06
CA LEU A 414 -7.40 3.46 0.64
C LEU A 414 -6.26 2.73 -0.09
N GLY A 415 -5.45 3.46 -0.87
CA GLY A 415 -4.34 2.89 -1.60
C GLY A 415 -3.24 3.89 -1.93
N THR A 416 -2.10 3.39 -2.42
CA THR A 416 -1.01 4.22 -2.94
C THR A 416 -0.41 3.60 -4.19
N PRO A 417 -0.10 4.39 -5.24
CA PRO A 417 0.50 3.89 -6.47
C PRO A 417 2.01 3.63 -6.35
N ASN A 418 2.66 4.12 -5.30
CA ASN A 418 4.11 4.31 -5.24
C ASN A 418 4.80 3.46 -4.17
N CYS A 419 4.52 2.16 -4.09
CA CYS A 419 5.32 1.26 -3.27
C CYS A 419 6.59 0.84 -4.01
N GLY A 420 7.77 1.34 -3.59
CA GLY A 420 9.05 1.01 -4.18
C GLY A 420 9.71 -0.22 -3.54
N LYS A 421 10.31 -1.09 -4.34
CA LYS A 421 11.11 -2.24 -3.88
C LYS A 421 12.11 -2.65 -4.95
N GLY A 422 13.13 -3.40 -4.61
CA GLY A 422 14.14 -4.01 -5.48
C GLY A 422 14.36 -5.49 -5.16
N GLU A 423 15.30 -6.16 -5.73
CA GLU A 423 16.01 -5.89 -6.97
C GLU A 423 15.43 -6.72 -8.11
N PRO A 424 15.22 -6.21 -9.28
CA PRO A 424 15.45 -4.83 -9.74
C PRO A 424 14.41 -3.85 -9.23
N ASN A 425 14.78 -2.53 -9.18
CA ASN A 425 13.89 -1.47 -8.72
C ASN A 425 12.59 -1.42 -9.51
N GLN A 426 11.48 -1.45 -8.79
CA GLN A 426 10.13 -1.44 -9.35
C GLN A 426 9.11 -0.88 -8.37
N GLY A 427 8.10 -0.19 -8.89
CA GLY A 427 6.97 0.34 -8.15
C GLY A 427 5.75 -0.57 -8.26
N ALA A 428 4.95 -0.70 -7.22
CA ALA A 428 3.68 -1.41 -7.28
C ALA A 428 2.57 -0.61 -6.61
N ARG A 429 1.34 -0.85 -7.06
CA ARG A 429 0.13 -0.37 -6.39
C ARG A 429 -0.14 -1.25 -5.17
N VAL A 430 -0.53 -0.63 -4.06
CA VAL A 430 -0.93 -1.34 -2.84
C VAL A 430 -2.16 -0.70 -2.24
N GLY A 431 -2.98 -1.48 -1.55
CA GLY A 431 -4.15 -1.06 -0.81
C GLY A 431 -3.97 -1.28 0.69
N HIS A 432 -4.55 -0.39 1.50
CA HIS A 432 -4.54 -0.51 2.95
C HIS A 432 -5.86 0.02 3.52
N ALA A 433 -6.86 -0.84 3.60
CA ALA A 433 -8.09 -0.49 4.26
C ALA A 433 -7.93 -0.58 5.79
N SER A 434 -8.41 0.43 6.49
CA SER A 434 -8.27 0.51 7.94
C SER A 434 -9.38 1.34 8.56
N PRO A 435 -9.81 1.03 9.80
CA PRO A 435 -10.52 1.98 10.65
C PRO A 435 -9.54 2.97 11.30
N ALA A 436 -10.08 3.99 11.98
CA ALA A 436 -9.29 4.81 12.89
C ALA A 436 -8.78 3.97 14.07
N CYS A 437 -7.54 4.20 14.49
CA CYS A 437 -6.88 3.43 15.54
C CYS A 437 -6.32 4.34 16.63
N ARG A 438 -6.51 3.94 17.92
CA ARG A 438 -5.92 4.62 19.06
C ARG A 438 -4.75 3.83 19.63
N PHE A 439 -3.63 4.53 19.85
CA PHE A 439 -2.41 4.03 20.46
C PHE A 439 -2.14 4.82 21.75
N ASP A 440 -1.65 4.14 22.79
CA ASP A 440 -1.31 4.76 24.05
C ASP A 440 0.19 4.96 24.20
N ASP A 441 0.58 5.95 25.02
CA ASP A 441 1.96 6.21 25.40
C ASP A 441 2.92 6.45 24.21
N VAL A 442 2.45 7.18 23.19
CA VAL A 442 3.21 7.50 21.99
C VAL A 442 3.99 8.82 22.17
N GLU A 443 5.19 8.88 21.65
CA GLU A 443 5.97 10.12 21.58
C GLU A 443 5.49 10.99 20.41
N ILE A 444 4.91 12.13 20.75
CA ILE A 444 4.33 13.12 19.84
C ILE A 444 5.21 14.37 19.86
N PHE A 445 5.42 14.99 18.71
CA PHE A 445 6.27 16.18 18.59
C PHE A 445 5.82 17.04 17.40
N SER A 446 6.44 18.22 17.24
CA SER A 446 6.28 19.03 16.04
C SER A 446 7.39 18.71 15.03
N THR A 447 6.99 18.52 13.77
CA THR A 447 7.94 18.39 12.64
C THR A 447 8.46 19.74 12.14
N ALA A 448 7.94 20.86 12.63
CA ALA A 448 8.50 22.19 12.34
C ALA A 448 9.85 22.34 13.06
N SER A 449 10.89 22.63 12.29
CA SER A 449 12.20 23.06 12.78
C SER A 449 12.18 24.54 13.16
#